data_e54711a3161475dc793c48efa0a25300
#
_entry.id   e54711a3161475dc793c48efa0a25300
#
_cell.length_a   1.000
_cell.length_b   1.000
_cell.length_c   1.000
_cell.angle_alpha   90.00
_cell.angle_beta   90.00
_cell.angle_gamma   90.00
#
_symmetry.space_group_name_H-M   'P 1'
#
loop_
_entity.id
_entity.type
_entity.pdbx_description
1 polymer ?
#
loop_
_entity_poly.entity_id
_entity_poly.type
_entity_poly.pdbx_seq_one_letter_code
_entity_poly.pdbx_strand_id
1 'polypeptide(L)'
;MPKTFNDLVELMDRLRSPGGCPWDREQTYATLAPMLLEEAYEAFDALEEARQGRPDDLREELGDLLFQITFFARVAKERGEFTIDDVIDHVHAKMVRRHPHVFGELTAGDSAEVLRNWEAIKAKEKRAAGKIAGENEESSILDGVSTKAPALMEAHQLSTKAARVGFDWQSVEDIFEKLQEEVGELRAAIQKHKTSDDEADHVRVREEIGDLLFVITNIARHMNVEPEAALKLTNRKFRRRFGYIESQLRERNRKFDDTSLEELEELWQRAKLGT
;
A
#
# COMPACT_ATOMS: atom_id res chain seq x y z
N MET A 1 -23.22 15.08 -24.23
CA MET A 1 -23.48 13.80 -23.55
C MET A 1 -22.30 13.53 -22.63
N PRO A 2 -22.50 12.90 -21.47
CA PRO A 2 -21.41 12.49 -20.60
C PRO A 2 -20.50 11.51 -21.35
N LYS A 3 -19.21 11.58 -21.07
CA LYS A 3 -18.20 10.69 -21.63
C LYS A 3 -18.28 9.31 -21.00
N THR A 4 -17.92 8.28 -21.75
CA THR A 4 -17.94 6.87 -21.36
C THR A 4 -16.53 6.32 -21.27
N PHE A 5 -16.39 5.09 -20.79
CA PHE A 5 -15.10 4.39 -20.77
C PHE A 5 -14.53 4.22 -22.20
N ASN A 6 -15.38 3.96 -23.19
CA ASN A 6 -14.94 3.85 -24.59
C ASN A 6 -14.39 5.18 -25.12
N ASP A 7 -14.98 6.32 -24.76
CA ASP A 7 -14.42 7.64 -25.12
C ASP A 7 -13.01 7.85 -24.55
N LEU A 8 -12.72 7.30 -23.36
CA LEU A 8 -11.39 7.36 -22.75
C LEU A 8 -10.39 6.45 -23.50
N VAL A 9 -10.80 5.27 -23.90
CA VAL A 9 -9.99 4.36 -24.74
C VAL A 9 -9.67 5.00 -26.09
N GLU A 10 -10.66 5.59 -26.74
CA GLU A 10 -10.47 6.33 -28.01
C GLU A 10 -9.57 7.53 -27.85
N LEU A 11 -9.67 8.26 -26.73
CA LEU A 11 -8.75 9.35 -26.39
C LEU A 11 -7.30 8.86 -26.34
N MET A 12 -7.04 7.76 -25.64
CA MET A 12 -5.72 7.16 -25.52
C MET A 12 -5.20 6.67 -26.89
N ASP A 13 -6.05 6.02 -27.67
CA ASP A 13 -5.71 5.61 -29.04
C ASP A 13 -5.29 6.81 -29.90
N ARG A 14 -5.97 7.95 -29.77
CA ARG A 14 -5.63 9.18 -30.48
C ARG A 14 -4.33 9.81 -30.02
N LEU A 15 -4.09 9.88 -28.68
CA LEU A 15 -2.86 10.44 -28.11
C LEU A 15 -1.63 9.70 -28.60
N ARG A 16 -1.69 8.37 -28.75
CA ARG A 16 -0.58 7.53 -29.19
C ARG A 16 -0.56 7.22 -30.71
N SER A 17 -1.53 7.74 -31.48
CA SER A 17 -1.55 7.56 -32.94
C SER A 17 -0.48 8.40 -33.65
N PRO A 18 -0.15 8.08 -34.94
CA PRO A 18 0.64 9.00 -35.77
C PRO A 18 -0.04 10.37 -35.84
N GLY A 19 0.68 11.44 -35.41
CA GLY A 19 0.11 12.77 -35.27
C GLY A 19 -0.54 13.09 -33.92
N GLY A 20 -0.54 12.15 -32.99
CA GLY A 20 -0.90 12.36 -31.58
C GLY A 20 0.20 13.07 -30.78
N CYS A 21 0.13 12.97 -29.46
CA CYS A 21 1.09 13.61 -28.57
C CYS A 21 2.47 12.94 -28.65
N PRO A 22 3.56 13.69 -28.98
CA PRO A 22 4.90 13.10 -29.05
C PRO A 22 5.35 12.48 -27.74
N TRP A 23 5.04 13.13 -26.60
CA TRP A 23 5.42 12.64 -25.28
C TRP A 23 4.70 11.32 -24.93
N ASP A 24 3.37 11.22 -25.14
CA ASP A 24 2.62 10.00 -24.88
C ASP A 24 3.12 8.83 -25.74
N ARG A 25 3.51 9.09 -26.97
CA ARG A 25 4.03 8.08 -27.91
C ARG A 25 5.37 7.48 -27.51
N GLU A 26 6.20 8.23 -26.78
CA GLU A 26 7.50 7.76 -26.28
C GLU A 26 7.37 6.89 -25.03
N GLN A 27 6.21 6.91 -24.36
CA GLN A 27 6.05 6.17 -23.11
C GLN A 27 6.09 4.65 -23.32
N THR A 28 6.70 3.98 -22.35
CA THR A 28 6.87 2.53 -22.26
C THR A 28 6.42 2.04 -20.90
N TYR A 29 6.35 0.73 -20.67
CA TYR A 29 6.11 0.18 -19.34
C TYR A 29 7.06 0.72 -18.27
N ALA A 30 8.33 0.87 -18.61
CA ALA A 30 9.34 1.35 -17.66
C ALA A 30 9.15 2.82 -17.28
N THR A 31 8.76 3.68 -18.23
CA THR A 31 8.54 5.10 -17.97
C THR A 31 7.20 5.38 -17.30
N LEU A 32 6.19 4.53 -17.52
CA LEU A 32 4.87 4.65 -16.89
C LEU A 32 4.81 4.04 -15.47
N ALA A 33 5.69 3.10 -15.14
CA ALA A 33 5.63 2.42 -13.84
C ALA A 33 5.74 3.36 -12.62
N PRO A 34 6.63 4.37 -12.60
CA PRO A 34 6.64 5.35 -11.52
C PRO A 34 5.34 6.16 -11.41
N MET A 35 4.75 6.55 -12.55
CA MET A 35 3.50 7.31 -12.59
C MET A 35 2.34 6.51 -12.01
N LEU A 36 2.19 5.23 -12.38
CA LEU A 36 1.16 4.36 -11.78
C LEU A 36 1.28 4.29 -10.26
N LEU A 37 2.50 4.26 -9.73
CA LEU A 37 2.73 4.23 -8.29
C LEU A 37 2.36 5.57 -7.65
N GLU A 38 2.67 6.68 -8.29
CA GLU A 38 2.31 8.04 -7.88
C GLU A 38 0.79 8.19 -7.79
N GLU A 39 0.06 7.93 -8.89
CA GLU A 39 -1.40 7.99 -8.94
C GLU A 39 -2.07 7.06 -7.91
N ALA A 40 -1.51 5.85 -7.71
CA ALA A 40 -2.04 4.94 -6.70
C ALA A 40 -1.91 5.50 -5.27
N TYR A 41 -0.85 6.25 -4.99
CA TYR A 41 -0.67 6.90 -3.70
C TYR A 41 -1.51 8.18 -3.57
N GLU A 42 -1.70 8.94 -4.64
CA GLU A 42 -2.57 10.12 -4.65
C GLU A 42 -4.03 9.72 -4.47
N ALA A 43 -4.51 8.70 -5.19
CA ALA A 43 -5.84 8.13 -4.95
C ALA A 43 -6.02 7.60 -3.52
N PHE A 44 -4.99 6.99 -2.94
CA PHE A 44 -5.03 6.55 -1.55
C PHE A 44 -5.13 7.75 -0.59
N ASP A 45 -4.38 8.82 -0.82
CA ASP A 45 -4.43 10.03 0.00
C ASP A 45 -5.78 10.74 -0.14
N ALA A 46 -6.33 10.81 -1.35
CA ALA A 46 -7.66 11.36 -1.61
C ALA A 46 -8.79 10.54 -0.97
N LEU A 47 -8.63 9.20 -0.87
CA LEU A 47 -9.57 8.33 -0.15
C LEU A 47 -9.63 8.69 1.34
N GLU A 48 -8.49 8.98 1.98
CA GLU A 48 -8.46 9.41 3.37
C GLU A 48 -9.12 10.79 3.58
N GLU A 49 -8.98 11.71 2.63
CA GLU A 49 -9.70 12.99 2.62
C GLU A 49 -11.22 12.78 2.45
N ALA A 50 -11.61 11.87 1.56
CA ALA A 50 -13.02 11.52 1.34
C ALA A 50 -13.68 10.93 2.60
N ARG A 51 -12.95 10.13 3.40
CA ARG A 51 -13.42 9.61 4.70
C ARG A 51 -13.68 10.73 5.71
N GLN A 52 -13.08 11.91 5.53
CA GLN A 52 -13.30 13.11 6.33
C GLN A 52 -14.37 14.03 5.73
N GLY A 53 -15.10 13.58 4.70
CA GLY A 53 -16.17 14.34 4.05
C GLY A 53 -15.72 15.27 2.93
N ARG A 54 -14.50 15.10 2.41
CA ARG A 54 -13.95 15.85 1.27
C ARG A 54 -13.66 14.93 0.08
N PRO A 55 -14.67 14.50 -0.70
CA PRO A 55 -14.52 13.50 -1.76
C PRO A 55 -14.11 14.05 -3.13
N ASP A 56 -13.93 15.36 -3.28
CA ASP A 56 -13.73 15.97 -4.61
C ASP A 56 -12.44 15.48 -5.28
N ASP A 57 -11.33 15.45 -4.55
CA ASP A 57 -10.03 14.98 -5.04
C ASP A 57 -10.07 13.49 -5.40
N LEU A 58 -10.81 12.67 -4.64
CA LEU A 58 -10.93 11.23 -4.93
C LEU A 58 -11.48 10.94 -6.34
N ARG A 59 -12.39 11.77 -6.83
CA ARG A 59 -12.92 11.61 -8.19
C ARG A 59 -11.85 11.88 -9.25
N GLU A 60 -11.00 12.86 -9.02
CA GLU A 60 -9.88 13.22 -9.91
C GLU A 60 -8.87 12.07 -9.94
N GLU A 61 -8.37 11.66 -8.78
CA GLU A 61 -7.35 10.62 -8.66
C GLU A 61 -7.81 9.24 -9.17
N LEU A 62 -9.09 8.89 -8.98
CA LEU A 62 -9.66 7.69 -9.60
C LEU A 62 -9.72 7.80 -11.13
N GLY A 63 -9.89 9.01 -11.66
CA GLY A 63 -9.81 9.29 -13.08
C GLY A 63 -8.40 9.06 -13.62
N ASP A 64 -7.38 9.54 -12.90
CA ASP A 64 -5.98 9.40 -13.28
C ASP A 64 -5.51 7.94 -13.20
N LEU A 65 -5.90 7.20 -12.17
CA LEU A 65 -5.69 5.74 -12.13
C LEU A 65 -6.35 5.02 -13.31
N LEU A 66 -7.57 5.41 -13.68
CA LEU A 66 -8.26 4.82 -14.83
C LEU A 66 -7.54 5.16 -16.15
N PHE A 67 -7.02 6.37 -16.26
CA PHE A 67 -6.20 6.81 -17.39
C PHE A 67 -4.90 5.98 -17.47
N GLN A 68 -4.18 5.77 -16.36
CA GLN A 68 -3.00 4.92 -16.32
C GLN A 68 -3.31 3.48 -16.79
N ILE A 69 -4.43 2.89 -16.37
CA ILE A 69 -4.83 1.54 -16.79
C ILE A 69 -5.03 1.49 -18.31
N THR A 70 -5.72 2.49 -18.90
CA THR A 70 -5.92 2.54 -20.35
C THR A 70 -4.62 2.78 -21.10
N PHE A 71 -3.70 3.55 -20.54
CA PHE A 71 -2.37 3.78 -21.10
C PHE A 71 -1.56 2.50 -21.16
N PHE A 72 -1.45 1.75 -20.05
CA PHE A 72 -0.77 0.45 -20.04
C PHE A 72 -1.36 -0.52 -21.04
N ALA A 73 -2.70 -0.61 -21.11
CA ALA A 73 -3.37 -1.48 -22.06
C ALA A 73 -3.13 -1.06 -23.52
N ARG A 74 -3.00 0.25 -23.78
CA ARG A 74 -2.66 0.75 -25.11
C ARG A 74 -1.22 0.40 -25.50
N VAL A 75 -0.25 0.53 -24.60
CA VAL A 75 1.13 0.09 -24.84
C VAL A 75 1.18 -1.42 -25.09
N ALA A 76 0.45 -2.22 -24.32
CA ALA A 76 0.33 -3.66 -24.52
C ALA A 76 -0.21 -4.01 -25.90
N LYS A 77 -1.28 -3.32 -26.36
CA LYS A 77 -1.88 -3.50 -27.68
C LYS A 77 -0.87 -3.21 -28.80
N GLU A 78 -0.05 -2.17 -28.68
CA GLU A 78 1.00 -1.85 -29.66
C GLU A 78 2.07 -2.93 -29.73
N ARG A 79 2.32 -3.62 -28.63
CA ARG A 79 3.26 -4.74 -28.54
C ARG A 79 2.66 -6.09 -28.95
N GLY A 80 1.35 -6.13 -29.22
CA GLY A 80 0.63 -7.36 -29.56
C GLY A 80 0.48 -8.33 -28.38
N GLU A 81 0.47 -7.82 -27.15
CA GLU A 81 0.42 -8.64 -25.93
C GLU A 81 -1.04 -8.86 -25.46
N PHE A 82 -1.79 -7.80 -25.23
CA PHE A 82 -3.20 -7.81 -24.85
C PHE A 82 -3.85 -6.44 -25.09
N THR A 83 -5.18 -6.38 -24.97
CA THR A 83 -6.00 -5.16 -25.12
C THR A 83 -6.67 -4.80 -23.81
N ILE A 84 -7.33 -3.63 -23.77
CA ILE A 84 -8.16 -3.23 -22.61
C ILE A 84 -9.35 -4.18 -22.43
N ASP A 85 -9.92 -4.71 -23.50
CA ASP A 85 -11.03 -5.67 -23.44
C ASP A 85 -10.56 -6.97 -22.76
N ASP A 86 -9.36 -7.45 -23.05
CA ASP A 86 -8.76 -8.62 -22.38
C ASP A 86 -8.60 -8.38 -20.86
N VAL A 87 -8.22 -7.18 -20.47
CA VAL A 87 -8.12 -6.79 -19.03
C VAL A 87 -9.49 -6.83 -18.37
N ILE A 88 -10.51 -6.28 -19.04
CA ILE A 88 -11.90 -6.24 -18.54
C ILE A 88 -12.45 -7.66 -18.44
N ASP A 89 -12.33 -8.46 -19.50
CA ASP A 89 -12.82 -9.84 -19.54
C ASP A 89 -12.15 -10.68 -18.45
N HIS A 90 -10.84 -10.52 -18.28
CA HIS A 90 -10.11 -11.24 -17.24
C HIS A 90 -10.61 -10.90 -15.82
N VAL A 91 -10.77 -9.62 -15.50
CA VAL A 91 -11.25 -9.23 -14.17
C VAL A 91 -12.70 -9.62 -13.96
N HIS A 92 -13.57 -9.46 -14.99
CA HIS A 92 -14.97 -9.86 -14.94
C HIS A 92 -15.11 -11.36 -14.66
N ALA A 93 -14.50 -12.21 -15.49
CA ALA A 93 -14.54 -13.66 -15.32
C ALA A 93 -14.01 -14.10 -13.94
N LYS A 94 -12.93 -13.45 -13.48
CA LYS A 94 -12.37 -13.68 -12.13
C LYS A 94 -13.36 -13.33 -11.03
N MET A 95 -14.06 -12.19 -11.12
CA MET A 95 -15.01 -11.76 -10.09
C MET A 95 -16.27 -12.64 -10.09
N VAL A 96 -16.82 -12.97 -11.24
CA VAL A 96 -17.95 -13.91 -11.34
C VAL A 96 -17.61 -15.27 -10.70
N ARG A 97 -16.46 -15.84 -11.03
CA ARG A 97 -16.01 -17.12 -10.47
C ARG A 97 -15.78 -17.07 -8.96
N ARG A 98 -15.31 -15.95 -8.42
CA ARG A 98 -15.03 -15.80 -6.98
C ARG A 98 -16.25 -15.41 -6.15
N HIS A 99 -17.39 -15.12 -6.79
CA HIS A 99 -18.66 -14.83 -6.11
C HIS A 99 -19.76 -15.83 -6.46
N PRO A 100 -19.54 -17.14 -6.24
CA PRO A 100 -20.55 -18.16 -6.60
C PRO A 100 -21.83 -18.03 -5.78
N HIS A 101 -21.83 -17.30 -4.69
CA HIS A 101 -22.99 -16.94 -3.88
C HIS A 101 -23.83 -15.80 -4.48
N VAL A 102 -23.33 -15.11 -5.52
CA VAL A 102 -24.04 -14.06 -6.25
C VAL A 102 -24.40 -14.53 -7.67
N PHE A 103 -23.47 -15.22 -8.34
CA PHE A 103 -23.57 -15.58 -9.75
C PHE A 103 -23.77 -17.09 -9.97
N GLY A 104 -23.83 -17.90 -8.93
CA GLY A 104 -24.00 -19.35 -8.97
C GLY A 104 -25.06 -19.83 -8.00
N GLU A 105 -25.00 -21.10 -7.63
CA GLU A 105 -26.00 -21.77 -6.79
C GLU A 105 -25.59 -21.86 -5.30
N LEU A 106 -24.36 -21.46 -4.96
CA LEU A 106 -23.90 -21.48 -3.57
C LEU A 106 -24.58 -20.34 -2.79
N THR A 107 -24.92 -20.64 -1.54
CA THR A 107 -25.39 -19.61 -0.59
C THR A 107 -24.31 -19.34 0.42
N ALA A 108 -24.22 -18.13 0.92
CA ALA A 108 -23.34 -17.75 2.05
C ALA A 108 -24.18 -17.03 3.11
N GLY A 109 -24.11 -17.49 4.32
CA GLY A 109 -24.91 -16.97 5.43
C GLY A 109 -24.37 -15.68 6.03
N ASP A 110 -23.04 -15.46 5.91
CA ASP A 110 -22.36 -14.28 6.46
C ASP A 110 -21.08 -13.94 5.69
N SER A 111 -20.49 -12.79 6.02
CA SER A 111 -19.25 -12.30 5.40
C SER A 111 -18.03 -13.19 5.70
N ALA A 112 -18.00 -13.88 6.83
CA ALA A 112 -16.90 -14.78 7.19
C ALA A 112 -16.90 -16.03 6.30
N GLU A 113 -18.09 -16.56 5.97
CA GLU A 113 -18.23 -17.66 5.03
C GLU A 113 -17.84 -17.24 3.61
N VAL A 114 -18.24 -16.05 3.18
CA VAL A 114 -17.78 -15.47 1.89
C VAL A 114 -16.27 -15.41 1.81
N LEU A 115 -15.61 -14.93 2.85
CA LEU A 115 -14.14 -14.84 2.90
C LEU A 115 -13.47 -16.22 2.85
N ARG A 116 -13.98 -17.21 3.58
CA ARG A 116 -13.46 -18.60 3.52
C ARG A 116 -13.57 -19.17 2.11
N ASN A 117 -14.73 -19.02 1.49
CA ASN A 117 -14.98 -19.50 0.12
C ASN A 117 -14.07 -18.81 -0.89
N TRP A 118 -13.88 -17.49 -0.75
CA TRP A 118 -12.98 -16.71 -1.58
C TRP A 118 -11.53 -17.19 -1.51
N GLU A 119 -11.01 -17.43 -0.29
CA GLU A 119 -9.65 -17.94 -0.12
C GLU A 119 -9.48 -19.36 -0.68
N ALA A 120 -10.47 -20.23 -0.50
CA ALA A 120 -10.45 -21.58 -1.07
C ALA A 120 -10.41 -21.53 -2.61
N ILE A 121 -11.22 -20.66 -3.24
CA ILE A 121 -11.23 -20.47 -4.70
C ILE A 121 -9.88 -19.93 -5.18
N LYS A 122 -9.32 -18.92 -4.50
CA LYS A 122 -7.99 -18.37 -4.83
C LYS A 122 -6.89 -19.42 -4.75
N ALA A 123 -6.90 -20.27 -3.73
CA ALA A 123 -5.93 -21.35 -3.58
C ALA A 123 -6.04 -22.35 -4.74
N LYS A 124 -7.28 -22.73 -5.12
CA LYS A 124 -7.53 -23.62 -6.26
C LYS A 124 -7.04 -23.01 -7.58
N GLU A 125 -7.29 -21.72 -7.82
CA GLU A 125 -6.83 -20.99 -9.00
C GLU A 125 -5.30 -20.97 -9.10
N LYS A 126 -4.61 -20.72 -7.99
CA LYS A 126 -3.13 -20.70 -7.96
C LYS A 126 -2.53 -22.07 -8.26
N ARG A 127 -3.13 -23.15 -7.73
CA ARG A 127 -2.73 -24.53 -8.07
C ARG A 127 -2.93 -24.81 -9.56
N ALA A 128 -4.10 -24.49 -10.10
CA ALA A 128 -4.41 -24.70 -11.52
C ALA A 128 -3.49 -23.89 -12.46
N ALA A 129 -3.01 -22.72 -12.03
CA ALA A 129 -2.07 -21.88 -12.78
C ALA A 129 -0.60 -22.31 -12.65
N GLY A 130 -0.29 -23.40 -11.93
CA GLY A 130 1.09 -23.85 -11.67
C GLY A 130 1.93 -22.86 -10.85
N LYS A 131 1.29 -21.90 -10.18
CA LYS A 131 1.95 -20.88 -9.35
C LYS A 131 2.24 -21.35 -7.92
N ILE A 132 1.79 -22.55 -7.57
CA ILE A 132 2.11 -23.28 -6.35
C ILE A 132 2.58 -24.66 -6.81
N ALA A 133 3.71 -25.13 -6.31
CA ALA A 133 4.29 -26.43 -6.65
C ALA A 133 3.34 -27.60 -6.41
N GLY A 134 3.59 -28.70 -7.11
CA GLY A 134 2.70 -29.84 -7.35
C GLY A 134 1.96 -30.45 -6.17
N GLU A 135 1.10 -31.42 -6.45
CA GLU A 135 0.16 -32.07 -5.53
C GLU A 135 0.76 -32.63 -4.21
N ASN A 136 2.09 -32.65 -4.07
CA ASN A 136 2.82 -33.20 -2.93
C ASN A 136 3.59 -32.19 -2.07
N GLU A 137 3.58 -30.88 -2.39
CA GLU A 137 4.17 -29.86 -1.52
C GLU A 137 3.03 -29.16 -0.76
N GLU A 138 3.11 -29.21 0.59
CA GLU A 138 2.18 -28.51 1.49
C GLU A 138 2.29 -27.01 1.22
N SER A 139 1.28 -26.43 0.52
CA SER A 139 1.22 -25.00 0.28
C SER A 139 1.03 -24.25 1.61
N SER A 140 1.88 -23.30 1.90
CA SER A 140 1.71 -22.42 3.06
C SER A 140 0.44 -21.60 2.94
N ILE A 141 -0.26 -21.41 4.05
CA ILE A 141 -1.39 -20.46 4.13
C ILE A 141 -0.95 -19.06 3.78
N LEU A 142 0.34 -18.75 3.90
CA LEU A 142 0.94 -17.45 3.61
C LEU A 142 1.23 -17.22 2.13
N ASP A 143 1.22 -18.24 1.28
CA ASP A 143 1.51 -18.13 -0.17
C ASP A 143 0.58 -17.17 -0.93
N GLY A 144 -0.52 -16.77 -0.30
CA GLY A 144 -1.45 -15.78 -0.85
C GLY A 144 -1.05 -14.33 -0.61
N VAL A 145 -0.06 -14.06 0.22
CA VAL A 145 0.42 -12.70 0.51
C VAL A 145 1.38 -12.27 -0.60
N SER A 146 1.26 -11.03 -1.05
CA SER A 146 2.13 -10.49 -2.09
C SER A 146 3.43 -9.96 -1.47
N THR A 147 4.55 -10.55 -1.85
CA THR A 147 5.90 -10.06 -1.51
C THR A 147 6.27 -8.76 -2.26
N LYS A 148 5.38 -8.25 -3.10
CA LYS A 148 5.55 -6.98 -3.85
C LYS A 148 4.79 -5.82 -3.21
N ALA A 149 4.02 -6.07 -2.15
CA ALA A 149 3.33 -5.04 -1.41
C ALA A 149 4.32 -4.21 -0.57
N PRO A 150 3.97 -2.95 -0.19
CA PRO A 150 4.70 -2.24 0.85
C PRO A 150 4.84 -3.09 2.11
N ALA A 151 5.99 -3.01 2.79
CA ALA A 151 6.35 -3.94 3.86
C ALA A 151 5.34 -3.95 5.04
N LEU A 152 4.78 -2.81 5.41
CA LEU A 152 3.75 -2.76 6.46
C LEU A 152 2.44 -3.42 6.03
N MET A 153 2.05 -3.28 4.76
CA MET A 153 0.89 -3.99 4.20
C MET A 153 1.14 -5.50 4.14
N GLU A 154 2.34 -5.93 3.74
CA GLU A 154 2.73 -7.34 3.73
C GLU A 154 2.67 -7.93 5.14
N ALA A 155 3.27 -7.28 6.13
CA ALA A 155 3.25 -7.68 7.54
C ALA A 155 1.81 -7.79 8.08
N HIS A 156 0.95 -6.82 7.76
CA HIS A 156 -0.48 -6.85 8.11
C HIS A 156 -1.22 -8.02 7.48
N GLN A 157 -0.95 -8.36 6.22
CA GLN A 157 -1.56 -9.50 5.54
C GLN A 157 -1.05 -10.83 6.08
N LEU A 158 0.25 -10.95 6.37
CA LEU A 158 0.86 -12.13 6.96
C LEU A 158 0.22 -12.44 8.31
N SER A 159 0.20 -11.46 9.22
CA SER A 159 -0.39 -11.63 10.55
C SER A 159 -1.90 -11.87 10.51
N THR A 160 -2.63 -11.23 9.59
CA THR A 160 -4.06 -11.49 9.40
C THR A 160 -4.32 -12.94 8.96
N LYS A 161 -3.50 -13.51 8.10
CA LYS A 161 -3.63 -14.91 7.68
C LYS A 161 -3.27 -15.89 8.78
N ALA A 162 -2.22 -15.62 9.55
CA ALA A 162 -1.82 -16.42 10.70
C ALA A 162 -2.93 -16.45 11.76
N ALA A 163 -3.54 -15.29 12.04
CA ALA A 163 -4.66 -15.18 12.98
C ALA A 163 -5.87 -16.06 12.59
N ARG A 164 -6.18 -16.21 11.31
CA ARG A 164 -7.30 -17.04 10.83
C ARG A 164 -7.18 -18.54 11.15
N VAL A 165 -5.98 -19.00 11.39
CA VAL A 165 -5.72 -20.40 11.78
C VAL A 165 -5.42 -20.56 13.28
N GLY A 166 -5.70 -19.51 14.06
CA GLY A 166 -5.53 -19.53 15.52
C GLY A 166 -4.13 -19.14 15.99
N PHE A 167 -3.23 -18.73 15.09
CA PHE A 167 -1.93 -18.20 15.49
C PHE A 167 -2.03 -16.67 15.65
N ASP A 168 -2.51 -16.26 16.82
CA ASP A 168 -2.75 -14.86 17.17
C ASP A 168 -2.59 -14.63 18.68
N TRP A 169 -2.32 -13.38 19.05
CA TRP A 169 -2.39 -12.93 20.44
C TRP A 169 -3.85 -12.89 20.93
N GLN A 170 -4.06 -13.17 22.20
CA GLN A 170 -5.41 -13.17 22.78
C GLN A 170 -5.95 -11.74 22.99
N SER A 171 -5.06 -10.79 23.29
CA SER A 171 -5.41 -9.41 23.57
C SER A 171 -4.37 -8.45 22.98
N VAL A 172 -4.73 -7.17 22.90
CA VAL A 172 -3.78 -6.12 22.51
C VAL A 172 -2.73 -5.88 23.61
N GLU A 173 -3.07 -6.17 24.85
CA GLU A 173 -2.16 -6.10 26.01
C GLU A 173 -0.99 -7.06 25.86
N ASP A 174 -1.23 -8.30 25.41
CA ASP A 174 -0.18 -9.28 25.14
C ASP A 174 0.81 -8.77 24.05
N ILE A 175 0.29 -8.04 23.07
CA ILE A 175 1.13 -7.43 22.03
C ILE A 175 1.98 -6.29 22.60
N PHE A 176 1.45 -5.52 23.56
CA PHE A 176 2.24 -4.49 24.25
C PHE A 176 3.35 -5.08 25.11
N GLU A 177 3.13 -6.24 25.75
CA GLU A 177 4.20 -6.97 26.44
C GLU A 177 5.31 -7.37 25.47
N LYS A 178 4.94 -7.92 24.30
CA LYS A 178 5.91 -8.25 23.24
C LYS A 178 6.63 -7.02 22.71
N LEU A 179 5.93 -5.90 22.54
CA LEU A 179 6.56 -4.63 22.14
C LEU A 179 7.65 -4.17 23.12
N GLN A 180 7.41 -4.33 24.43
CA GLN A 180 8.41 -4.00 25.45
C GLN A 180 9.63 -4.93 25.40
N GLU A 181 9.43 -6.20 25.10
CA GLU A 181 10.50 -7.17 24.87
C GLU A 181 11.38 -6.73 23.69
N GLU A 182 10.78 -6.49 22.51
CA GLU A 182 11.50 -6.04 21.30
C GLU A 182 12.25 -4.71 21.50
N VAL A 183 11.67 -3.77 22.24
CA VAL A 183 12.36 -2.53 22.62
C VAL A 183 13.60 -2.83 23.48
N GLY A 184 13.51 -3.82 24.37
CA GLY A 184 14.63 -4.29 25.18
C GLY A 184 15.74 -4.91 24.34
N GLU A 185 15.39 -5.76 23.39
CA GLU A 185 16.32 -6.43 22.47
C GLU A 185 17.00 -5.42 21.54
N LEU A 186 16.26 -4.49 20.96
CA LEU A 186 16.84 -3.39 20.16
C LEU A 186 17.82 -2.55 20.96
N ARG A 187 17.51 -2.20 22.23
CA ARG A 187 18.44 -1.46 23.10
C ARG A 187 19.72 -2.23 23.34
N ALA A 188 19.63 -3.53 23.60
CA ALA A 188 20.79 -4.39 23.79
C ALA A 188 21.64 -4.51 22.51
N ALA A 189 21.00 -4.69 21.36
CA ALA A 189 21.66 -4.75 20.06
C ALA A 189 22.40 -3.43 19.73
N ILE A 190 21.75 -2.26 19.95
CA ILE A 190 22.38 -0.95 19.77
C ILE A 190 23.59 -0.78 20.70
N GLN A 191 23.47 -1.16 21.97
CA GLN A 191 24.59 -1.04 22.93
C GLN A 191 25.78 -1.89 22.51
N LYS A 192 25.51 -3.11 22.03
CA LYS A 192 26.57 -4.01 21.54
C LYS A 192 27.25 -3.44 20.30
N HIS A 193 26.47 -2.98 19.30
CA HIS A 193 26.99 -2.37 18.08
C HIS A 193 27.89 -1.15 18.36
N LYS A 194 27.51 -0.28 19.34
CA LYS A 194 28.34 0.87 19.74
C LYS A 194 29.69 0.49 20.32
N THR A 195 29.85 -0.73 20.81
CA THR A 195 31.07 -1.20 21.47
C THR A 195 31.97 -2.08 20.60
N SER A 196 31.41 -2.72 19.55
CA SER A 196 32.16 -3.69 18.75
C SER A 196 32.44 -3.24 17.30
N ASP A 197 31.63 -2.31 16.76
CA ASP A 197 31.67 -1.87 15.34
C ASP A 197 31.71 -3.04 14.33
N ASP A 198 31.09 -4.19 14.69
CA ASP A 198 31.04 -5.39 13.88
C ASP A 198 29.79 -5.34 12.96
N GLU A 199 29.95 -5.73 11.70
CA GLU A 199 28.87 -5.83 10.73
C GLU A 199 27.74 -6.77 11.23
N ALA A 200 28.08 -7.85 11.93
CA ALA A 200 27.09 -8.75 12.53
C ALA A 200 26.19 -8.05 13.58
N ASP A 201 26.76 -7.12 14.36
CA ASP A 201 25.99 -6.36 15.33
C ASP A 201 25.09 -5.30 14.66
N HIS A 202 25.51 -4.74 13.52
CA HIS A 202 24.67 -3.89 12.70
C HIS A 202 23.49 -4.66 12.07
N VAL A 203 23.73 -5.87 11.58
CA VAL A 203 22.67 -6.76 11.10
C VAL A 203 21.64 -7.03 12.18
N ARG A 204 22.10 -7.30 13.42
CA ARG A 204 21.20 -7.53 14.56
C ARG A 204 20.31 -6.32 14.85
N VAL A 205 20.87 -5.09 14.85
CA VAL A 205 20.06 -3.86 15.04
C VAL A 205 18.98 -3.75 13.98
N ARG A 206 19.28 -4.11 12.72
CA ARG A 206 18.32 -4.09 11.63
C ARG A 206 17.19 -5.12 11.82
N GLU A 207 17.52 -6.31 12.30
CA GLU A 207 16.55 -7.35 12.63
C GLU A 207 15.57 -6.85 13.71
N GLU A 208 16.07 -6.35 14.82
CA GLU A 208 15.25 -5.84 15.93
C GLU A 208 14.34 -4.66 15.53
N ILE A 209 14.81 -3.79 14.62
CA ILE A 209 13.95 -2.74 14.04
C ILE A 209 12.82 -3.37 13.22
N GLY A 210 13.11 -4.42 12.47
CA GLY A 210 12.11 -5.16 11.71
C GLY A 210 11.05 -5.79 12.60
N ASP A 211 11.46 -6.43 13.70
CA ASP A 211 10.59 -7.07 14.67
C ASP A 211 9.68 -6.05 15.37
N LEU A 212 10.22 -4.90 15.76
CA LEU A 212 9.41 -3.78 16.28
C LEU A 212 8.34 -3.31 15.29
N LEU A 213 8.69 -3.13 14.03
CA LEU A 213 7.73 -2.72 12.99
C LEU A 213 6.65 -3.77 12.80
N PHE A 214 6.99 -5.05 12.85
CA PHE A 214 6.05 -6.16 12.76
C PHE A 214 5.08 -6.18 13.95
N VAL A 215 5.58 -6.01 15.18
CA VAL A 215 4.75 -5.95 16.39
C VAL A 215 3.81 -4.75 16.35
N ILE A 216 4.29 -3.55 15.97
CA ILE A 216 3.44 -2.35 15.79
C ILE A 216 2.35 -2.60 14.75
N THR A 217 2.66 -3.30 13.66
CA THR A 217 1.69 -3.68 12.65
C THR A 217 0.60 -4.61 13.21
N ASN A 218 0.94 -5.49 14.15
CA ASN A 218 -0.04 -6.34 14.83
C ASN A 218 -0.94 -5.55 15.78
N ILE A 219 -0.44 -4.55 16.48
CA ILE A 219 -1.28 -3.62 17.26
C ILE A 219 -2.29 -2.94 16.32
N ALA A 220 -1.82 -2.41 15.18
CA ALA A 220 -2.69 -1.78 14.20
C ALA A 220 -3.79 -2.74 13.71
N ARG A 221 -3.45 -3.99 13.40
CA ARG A 221 -4.41 -5.03 13.00
C ARG A 221 -5.47 -5.29 14.07
N HIS A 222 -5.08 -5.49 15.33
CA HIS A 222 -6.02 -5.69 16.44
C HIS A 222 -6.96 -4.51 16.64
N MET A 223 -6.49 -3.29 16.32
CA MET A 223 -7.29 -2.07 16.39
C MET A 223 -8.05 -1.76 15.10
N ASN A 224 -8.05 -2.66 14.10
CA ASN A 224 -8.61 -2.46 12.76
C ASN A 224 -8.09 -1.18 12.07
N VAL A 225 -6.81 -0.88 12.26
CA VAL A 225 -6.10 0.23 11.61
C VAL A 225 -5.20 -0.34 10.53
N GLU A 226 -5.26 0.24 9.33
CA GLU A 226 -4.32 -0.10 8.27
C GLU A 226 -2.99 0.63 8.53
N PRO A 227 -1.84 -0.09 8.71
CA PRO A 227 -0.60 0.50 9.21
C PRO A 227 0.09 1.43 8.22
N GLU A 228 0.04 1.14 6.91
CA GLU A 228 0.60 2.00 5.87
C GLU A 228 -0.13 3.34 5.82
N ALA A 229 -1.48 3.33 5.88
CA ALA A 229 -2.31 4.52 5.97
C ALA A 229 -1.97 5.36 7.21
N ALA A 230 -1.84 4.71 8.36
CA ALA A 230 -1.52 5.38 9.62
C ALA A 230 -0.16 6.11 9.55
N LEU A 231 0.85 5.46 8.95
CA LEU A 231 2.16 6.07 8.77
C LEU A 231 2.11 7.23 7.75
N LYS A 232 1.38 7.08 6.65
CA LYS A 232 1.16 8.16 5.68
C LYS A 232 0.51 9.39 6.30
N LEU A 233 -0.52 9.21 7.14
CA LEU A 233 -1.13 10.30 7.89
C LEU A 233 -0.11 11.03 8.79
N THR A 234 0.80 10.29 9.39
CA THR A 234 1.87 10.87 10.22
C THR A 234 2.87 11.64 9.35
N ASN A 235 3.25 11.11 8.18
CA ASN A 235 4.12 11.80 7.24
C ASN A 235 3.51 13.11 6.75
N ARG A 236 2.21 13.14 6.45
CA ARG A 236 1.48 14.38 6.10
C ARG A 236 1.50 15.40 7.24
N LYS A 237 1.23 14.96 8.48
CA LYS A 237 1.32 15.83 9.67
C LYS A 237 2.72 16.40 9.82
N PHE A 238 3.75 15.59 9.62
CA PHE A 238 5.13 16.03 9.68
C PHE A 238 5.42 17.11 8.62
N ARG A 239 5.09 16.85 7.34
CA ARG A 239 5.30 17.81 6.23
C ARG A 239 4.59 19.13 6.51
N ARG A 240 3.33 19.11 6.94
CA ARG A 240 2.56 20.32 7.24
C ARG A 240 3.21 21.13 8.36
N ARG A 241 3.62 20.48 9.44
CA ARG A 241 4.27 21.13 10.59
C ARG A 241 5.65 21.67 10.23
N PHE A 242 6.38 20.93 9.43
CA PHE A 242 7.69 21.39 8.96
C PHE A 242 7.55 22.60 8.01
N GLY A 243 6.58 22.57 7.10
CA GLY A 243 6.24 23.69 6.24
C GLY A 243 5.84 24.97 7.02
N TYR A 244 5.20 24.81 8.19
CA TYR A 244 4.97 25.94 9.10
C TYR A 244 6.28 26.50 9.63
N ILE A 245 7.23 25.68 10.03
CA ILE A 245 8.57 26.17 10.45
C ILE A 245 9.25 26.92 9.32
N GLU A 246 9.25 26.36 8.10
CA GLU A 246 9.82 27.01 6.92
C GLU A 246 9.18 28.38 6.65
N SER A 247 7.85 28.48 6.78
CA SER A 247 7.16 29.77 6.58
C SER A 247 7.55 30.79 7.64
N GLN A 248 7.64 30.38 8.91
CA GLN A 248 8.02 31.24 10.00
C GLN A 248 9.47 31.74 9.90
N LEU A 249 10.40 30.86 9.47
CA LEU A 249 11.79 31.28 9.23
C LEU A 249 11.87 32.25 8.04
N ARG A 250 11.12 31.98 6.96
CA ARG A 250 11.07 32.85 5.78
C ARG A 250 10.51 34.24 6.10
N GLU A 251 9.45 34.32 6.89
CA GLU A 251 8.87 35.60 7.34
C GLU A 251 9.87 36.41 8.18
N ARG A 252 10.76 35.74 8.92
CA ARG A 252 11.82 36.38 9.74
C ARG A 252 13.13 36.59 8.96
N ASN A 253 13.16 36.24 7.67
CA ASN A 253 14.37 36.27 6.83
C ASN A 253 15.55 35.49 7.46
N ARG A 254 15.26 34.34 8.08
CA ARG A 254 16.23 33.44 8.73
C ARG A 254 16.31 32.10 7.99
N LYS A 255 17.46 31.44 8.14
CA LYS A 255 17.71 30.09 7.62
C LYS A 255 17.74 29.07 8.76
N PHE A 256 17.62 27.80 8.41
CA PHE A 256 17.76 26.71 9.38
C PHE A 256 19.12 26.74 10.08
N ASP A 257 20.19 26.96 9.33
CA ASP A 257 21.57 27.00 9.86
C ASP A 257 21.79 28.13 10.88
N ASP A 258 20.96 29.18 10.84
CA ASP A 258 21.01 30.34 11.74
C ASP A 258 20.03 30.21 12.92
N THR A 259 19.37 29.04 13.08
CA THR A 259 18.29 28.84 14.05
C THR A 259 18.65 27.68 14.99
N SER A 260 18.54 27.93 16.30
CA SER A 260 18.83 26.88 17.28
C SER A 260 17.78 25.78 17.28
N LEU A 261 18.16 24.59 17.77
CA LEU A 261 17.23 23.47 17.89
C LEU A 261 16.07 23.81 18.83
N GLU A 262 16.30 24.56 19.90
CA GLU A 262 15.29 24.99 20.86
C GLU A 262 14.23 25.87 20.17
N GLU A 263 14.65 26.80 19.33
CA GLU A 263 13.73 27.66 18.58
C GLU A 263 12.95 26.88 17.52
N LEU A 264 13.58 25.93 16.85
CA LEU A 264 12.89 25.03 15.92
C LEU A 264 11.85 24.16 16.63
N GLU A 265 12.17 23.67 17.83
CA GLU A 265 11.22 22.90 18.66
C GLU A 265 10.05 23.77 19.12
N GLU A 266 10.28 25.04 19.52
CA GLU A 266 9.19 25.96 19.84
C GLU A 266 8.24 26.17 18.65
N LEU A 267 8.79 26.36 17.45
CA LEU A 267 7.98 26.48 16.23
C LEU A 267 7.21 25.19 15.93
N TRP A 268 7.84 24.05 16.15
CA TRP A 268 7.19 22.75 16.03
C TRP A 268 6.01 22.56 16.97
N GLN A 269 6.17 22.97 18.25
CA GLN A 269 5.08 22.91 19.24
C GLN A 269 3.91 23.86 18.86
N ARG A 270 4.23 25.06 18.34
CA ARG A 270 3.20 25.98 17.81
C ARG A 270 2.45 25.37 16.62
N ALA A 271 3.18 24.71 15.71
CA ALA A 271 2.57 24.01 14.60
C ALA A 271 1.60 22.90 15.03
N LYS A 272 1.83 22.24 16.16
CA LYS A 272 0.90 21.24 16.74
C LYS A 272 -0.41 21.85 17.23
N LEU A 273 -0.38 23.07 17.74
CA LEU A 273 -1.55 23.76 18.29
C LEU A 273 -2.46 24.34 17.21
N GLY A 274 -1.94 24.61 16.03
CA GLY A 274 -2.67 25.14 14.88
C GLY A 274 -3.17 24.07 13.89
N THR A 275 -3.00 22.79 14.24
CA THR A 275 -3.35 21.65 13.35
C THR A 275 -4.44 20.77 14.04
#